data_34112443ca8356f99d717f5147610795
#
_entry.id   34112443ca8356f99d717f5147610795
#
_cell.length_a   1.000
_cell.length_b   1.000
_cell.length_c   1.000
_cell.angle_alpha   90.00
_cell.angle_beta   90.00
_cell.angle_gamma   90.00
#
_symmetry.space_group_name_H-M   'P 1'
#
loop_
_entity.id
_entity.type
_entity.pdbx_description
1 polymer ?
#
loop_
_entity_poly.entity_id
_entity_poly.type
_entity_poly.pdbx_seq_one_letter_code
_entity_poly.pdbx_strand_id
1 'polypeptide(L)'
;MSPRGLGPGGLGPGGLGTGGLGTGGRVVPPEWIDYNGHMMDAYYFLAFTEATEAFLDYVGLGAAYQARTGGGIYTAESHLCFVSGVTEGAALRYETQLLGHDEKRLHVFHQMTSAGSLSATCELMFLHVSDGRVGPMPPGPAAAVAALAARQAALPHPDRAGRHIAMPVRLAR
;
A
#
# COMPACT_ATOMS: atom_id res chain seq x y z
N MET A 1 8.73 25.37 -8.67
CA MET A 1 9.78 24.75 -7.82
C MET A 1 9.55 23.26 -7.85
N SER A 2 10.39 22.52 -8.59
CA SER A 2 10.28 21.05 -8.67
C SER A 2 10.76 20.44 -7.36
N PRO A 3 10.05 19.46 -6.77
CA PRO A 3 10.57 18.69 -5.67
C PRO A 3 11.72 17.82 -6.19
N ARG A 4 12.89 17.95 -5.58
CA ARG A 4 14.05 17.10 -5.87
C ARG A 4 13.69 15.68 -5.44
N GLY A 5 13.65 14.78 -6.42
CA GLY A 5 13.53 13.37 -6.20
C GLY A 5 14.68 12.87 -5.33
N LEU A 6 14.36 12.34 -4.17
CA LEU A 6 15.27 11.46 -3.42
C LEU A 6 15.28 10.14 -4.19
N GLY A 7 16.47 9.77 -4.67
CA GLY A 7 16.69 8.54 -5.39
C GLY A 7 16.25 7.31 -4.59
N PRO A 8 16.00 6.17 -5.26
CA PRO A 8 15.60 4.94 -4.62
C PRO A 8 16.75 4.45 -3.73
N GLY A 9 16.69 4.75 -2.46
CA GLY A 9 17.50 4.09 -1.46
C GLY A 9 17.06 2.62 -1.45
N GLY A 10 17.82 1.78 -2.18
CA GLY A 10 17.58 0.36 -2.25
C GLY A 10 17.65 -0.27 -0.86
N LEU A 11 16.52 -0.38 -0.19
CA LEU A 11 16.34 -1.33 0.89
C LEU A 11 16.02 -2.66 0.21
N GLY A 12 17.02 -3.55 0.21
CA GLY A 12 16.87 -4.90 -0.30
C GLY A 12 15.64 -5.62 0.32
N PRO A 13 15.26 -6.79 -0.21
CA PRO A 13 14.07 -7.54 0.21
C PRO A 13 14.25 -8.12 1.62
N GLY A 14 14.26 -7.25 2.62
CA GLY A 14 14.23 -7.58 4.03
C GLY A 14 12.79 -7.42 4.52
N GLY A 15 11.94 -8.39 4.23
CA GLY A 15 10.60 -8.43 4.80
C GLY A 15 10.67 -8.49 6.32
N LEU A 16 9.73 -7.85 7.00
CA LEU A 16 9.58 -7.89 8.47
C LEU A 16 9.05 -9.24 8.97
N GLY A 17 9.35 -10.33 8.27
CA GLY A 17 9.00 -11.68 8.72
C GLY A 17 7.53 -12.08 8.53
N THR A 18 6.68 -11.24 7.96
CA THR A 18 5.28 -11.58 7.64
C THR A 18 5.14 -12.27 6.28
N GLY A 19 6.19 -12.21 5.42
CA GLY A 19 6.19 -12.76 4.07
C GLY A 19 5.56 -11.85 3.02
N GLY A 20 5.13 -10.66 3.39
CA GLY A 20 4.66 -9.63 2.47
C GLY A 20 5.76 -9.11 1.53
N LEU A 21 5.38 -8.44 0.45
CA LEU A 21 6.30 -7.74 -0.42
C LEU A 21 6.76 -6.45 0.27
N GLY A 22 8.06 -6.32 0.52
CA GLY A 22 8.64 -5.06 0.99
C GLY A 22 8.48 -3.98 -0.10
N THR A 23 7.75 -2.93 0.20
CA THR A 23 7.41 -1.85 -0.75
C THR A 23 8.02 -0.50 -0.36
N GLY A 24 9.09 -0.52 0.40
CA GLY A 24 9.85 0.69 0.71
C GLY A 24 9.71 1.17 2.15
N GLY A 25 9.94 2.45 2.33
CA GLY A 25 9.87 3.14 3.62
C GLY A 25 10.44 4.55 3.53
N ARG A 26 10.21 5.33 4.57
CA ARG A 26 10.72 6.71 4.67
C ARG A 26 10.92 7.14 6.12
N VAL A 27 11.66 8.22 6.32
CA VAL A 27 11.72 8.92 7.60
C VAL A 27 10.65 10.01 7.60
N VAL A 28 9.90 10.11 8.70
CA VAL A 28 8.82 11.12 8.87
C VAL A 28 9.44 12.50 9.01
N PRO A 29 9.14 13.43 8.08
CA PRO A 29 9.68 14.77 8.14
C PRO A 29 8.85 15.67 9.08
N PRO A 30 9.41 16.79 9.58
CA PRO A 30 8.74 17.66 10.55
C PRO A 30 7.43 18.28 10.02
N GLU A 31 7.33 18.56 8.71
CA GLU A 31 6.12 19.12 8.10
C GLU A 31 4.91 18.15 8.07
N TRP A 32 5.11 16.90 8.45
CA TRP A 32 4.04 15.92 8.58
C TRP A 32 3.43 15.85 9.97
N ILE A 33 4.01 16.57 10.93
CA ILE A 33 3.62 16.51 12.33
C ILE A 33 2.60 17.61 12.65
N ASP A 34 1.53 17.23 13.33
CA ASP A 34 0.49 18.12 13.79
C ASP A 34 0.82 18.72 15.17
N TYR A 35 -0.10 19.55 15.69
CA TYR A 35 0.04 20.21 17.00
C TYR A 35 0.04 19.22 18.18
N ASN A 36 -0.36 17.95 17.97
CA ASN A 36 -0.30 16.91 19.01
C ASN A 36 1.06 16.19 19.02
N GLY A 37 1.98 16.56 18.14
CA GLY A 37 3.29 15.93 18.02
C GLY A 37 3.29 14.59 17.28
N HIS A 38 2.22 14.29 16.54
CA HIS A 38 2.09 13.06 15.76
C HIS A 38 1.88 13.34 14.27
N MET A 39 2.20 12.36 13.45
CA MET A 39 1.97 12.42 12.02
C MET A 39 0.47 12.60 11.75
N MET A 40 0.14 13.64 10.97
CA MET A 40 -1.22 13.99 10.59
C MET A 40 -1.84 12.90 9.70
N ASP A 41 -3.13 12.63 9.85
CA ASP A 41 -3.89 11.57 9.18
C ASP A 41 -3.65 11.50 7.66
N ALA A 42 -3.64 12.66 6.99
CA ALA A 42 -3.46 12.73 5.54
C ALA A 42 -2.10 12.18 5.07
N TYR A 43 -1.06 12.30 5.89
CA TYR A 43 0.28 11.84 5.53
C TYR A 43 0.45 10.33 5.67
N TYR A 44 -0.37 9.65 6.47
CA TYR A 44 -0.42 8.18 6.43
C TYR A 44 -0.88 7.69 5.06
N PHE A 45 -1.92 8.32 4.50
CA PHE A 45 -2.38 7.93 3.17
C PHE A 45 -1.35 8.26 2.08
N LEU A 46 -0.71 9.43 2.17
CA LEU A 46 0.39 9.81 1.27
C LEU A 46 1.55 8.82 1.33
N ALA A 47 1.93 8.38 2.54
CA ALA A 47 2.97 7.38 2.73
C ALA A 47 2.58 6.02 2.11
N PHE A 48 1.31 5.61 2.23
CA PHE A 48 0.81 4.40 1.55
C PHE A 48 0.74 4.54 0.02
N THR A 49 0.64 5.77 -0.52
CA THR A 49 0.76 6.00 -1.96
C THR A 49 2.15 5.58 -2.46
N GLU A 50 3.22 5.85 -1.71
CA GLU A 50 4.57 5.39 -2.05
C GLU A 50 4.66 3.85 -2.08
N ALA A 51 4.04 3.17 -1.13
CA ALA A 51 3.95 1.71 -1.11
C ALA A 51 3.16 1.16 -2.31
N THR A 52 2.08 1.85 -2.68
CA THR A 52 1.26 1.54 -3.86
C THR A 52 2.07 1.68 -5.14
N GLU A 53 2.81 2.79 -5.30
CA GLU A 53 3.66 3.01 -6.49
C GLU A 53 4.71 1.91 -6.63
N ALA A 54 5.41 1.56 -5.54
CA ALA A 54 6.38 0.47 -5.55
C ALA A 54 5.76 -0.89 -5.87
N PHE A 55 4.56 -1.17 -5.36
CA PHE A 55 3.81 -2.38 -5.70
C PHE A 55 3.41 -2.41 -7.17
N LEU A 56 2.88 -1.30 -7.70
CA LEU A 56 2.47 -1.20 -9.11
C LEU A 56 3.66 -1.31 -10.07
N ASP A 57 4.80 -0.72 -9.73
CA ASP A 57 6.04 -0.90 -10.49
C ASP A 57 6.49 -2.36 -10.49
N TYR A 58 6.41 -3.04 -9.34
CA TYR A 58 6.77 -4.45 -9.21
C TYR A 58 5.92 -5.36 -10.10
N VAL A 59 4.61 -5.11 -10.23
CA VAL A 59 3.72 -5.91 -11.10
C VAL A 59 3.64 -5.37 -12.55
N GLY A 60 4.41 -4.33 -12.89
CA GLY A 60 4.48 -3.78 -14.25
C GLY A 60 3.31 -2.89 -14.64
N LEU A 61 2.61 -2.30 -13.67
CA LEU A 61 1.46 -1.40 -13.86
C LEU A 61 1.73 0.05 -13.36
N GLY A 62 2.98 0.38 -13.04
CA GLY A 62 3.37 1.69 -12.53
C GLY A 62 3.54 2.75 -13.63
N ALA A 63 4.28 3.82 -13.31
CA ALA A 63 4.41 5.01 -14.14
C ALA A 63 4.91 4.71 -15.56
N ALA A 64 5.85 3.78 -15.73
CA ALA A 64 6.37 3.39 -17.04
C ALA A 64 5.30 2.69 -17.92
N TYR A 65 4.40 1.95 -17.32
CA TYR A 65 3.25 1.38 -18.00
C TYR A 65 2.30 2.47 -18.51
N GLN A 66 1.93 3.37 -17.59
CA GLN A 66 1.05 4.49 -17.90
C GLN A 66 1.61 5.38 -19.03
N ALA A 67 2.90 5.74 -18.96
CA ALA A 67 3.56 6.56 -19.98
C ALA A 67 3.57 5.91 -21.38
N ARG A 68 3.67 4.57 -21.44
CA ARG A 68 3.73 3.82 -22.69
C ARG A 68 2.36 3.58 -23.31
N THR A 69 1.32 3.39 -22.50
CA THR A 69 0.03 2.85 -22.95
C THR A 69 -1.15 3.82 -22.76
N GLY A 70 -1.00 4.83 -21.91
CA GLY A 70 -2.10 5.67 -21.45
C GLY A 70 -3.04 4.96 -20.45
N GLY A 71 -2.88 3.65 -20.24
CA GLY A 71 -3.62 2.89 -19.23
C GLY A 71 -3.04 3.08 -17.82
N GLY A 72 -3.77 2.69 -16.80
CA GLY A 72 -3.31 2.83 -15.41
C GLY A 72 -4.19 2.11 -14.40
N ILE A 73 -3.76 2.19 -13.16
CA ILE A 73 -4.51 1.67 -12.01
C ILE A 73 -5.13 2.83 -11.25
N TYR A 74 -6.40 2.69 -10.92
CA TYR A 74 -7.18 3.68 -10.17
C TYR A 74 -7.70 3.08 -8.88
N THR A 75 -7.55 3.82 -7.79
CA THR A 75 -8.12 3.44 -6.49
C THR A 75 -9.63 3.67 -6.53
N ALA A 76 -10.41 2.60 -6.36
CA ALA A 76 -11.86 2.66 -6.27
C ALA A 76 -12.35 2.78 -4.83
N GLU A 77 -11.62 2.17 -3.90
CA GLU A 77 -11.98 2.16 -2.48
C GLU A 77 -10.71 2.08 -1.63
N SER A 78 -10.72 2.72 -0.48
CA SER A 78 -9.64 2.64 0.50
C SER A 78 -10.20 2.62 1.92
N HIS A 79 -9.59 1.79 2.77
CA HIS A 79 -9.87 1.76 4.20
C HIS A 79 -8.56 1.88 4.98
N LEU A 80 -8.40 3.00 5.65
CA LEU A 80 -7.23 3.33 6.46
C LEU A 80 -7.54 3.09 7.94
N CYS A 81 -6.68 2.33 8.62
CA CYS A 81 -6.74 2.13 10.06
C CYS A 81 -5.49 2.66 10.74
N PHE A 82 -5.64 3.55 11.69
CA PHE A 82 -4.59 4.02 12.57
C PHE A 82 -4.47 3.07 13.77
N VAL A 83 -3.25 2.65 14.09
CA VAL A 83 -3.00 1.68 15.17
C VAL A 83 -2.19 2.32 16.29
N SER A 84 -1.13 3.05 15.93
CA SER A 84 -0.32 3.80 16.87
C SER A 84 0.18 5.10 16.24
N GLY A 85 0.30 6.14 17.05
CA GLY A 85 0.84 7.42 16.63
C GLY A 85 2.30 7.30 16.18
N VAL A 86 2.67 8.06 15.17
CA VAL A 86 4.03 8.16 14.64
C VAL A 86 4.54 9.57 14.87
N THR A 87 5.79 9.70 15.30
CA THR A 87 6.42 11.00 15.60
C THR A 87 7.43 11.40 14.53
N GLU A 88 7.89 12.65 14.58
CA GLU A 88 8.98 13.14 13.73
C GLU A 88 10.22 12.25 13.81
N GLY A 89 10.91 12.09 12.71
CA GLY A 89 12.14 11.30 12.62
C GLY A 89 11.93 9.78 12.65
N ALA A 90 10.71 9.31 12.86
CA ALA A 90 10.42 7.87 12.86
C ALA A 90 10.70 7.25 11.49
N ALA A 91 11.38 6.10 11.47
CA ALA A 91 11.61 5.34 10.25
C ALA A 91 10.41 4.42 9.98
N LEU A 92 9.68 4.71 8.90
CA LEU A 92 8.58 3.88 8.42
C LEU A 92 9.10 2.78 7.50
N ARG A 93 8.43 1.62 7.54
CA ARG A 93 8.60 0.53 6.59
C ARG A 93 7.24 0.07 6.11
N TYR A 94 7.16 -0.31 4.84
CA TYR A 94 5.91 -0.75 4.21
C TYR A 94 6.04 -2.19 3.75
N GLU A 95 5.00 -2.96 3.99
CA GLU A 95 4.81 -4.30 3.41
C GLU A 95 3.46 -4.35 2.73
N THR A 96 3.41 -5.08 1.61
CA THR A 96 2.22 -5.23 0.77
C THR A 96 1.86 -6.69 0.61
N GLN A 97 0.59 -7.00 0.85
CA GLN A 97 -0.01 -8.29 0.54
C GLN A 97 -1.11 -8.13 -0.49
N LEU A 98 -1.07 -8.94 -1.54
CA LEU A 98 -2.16 -9.07 -2.51
C LEU A 98 -3.18 -10.06 -1.94
N LEU A 99 -4.35 -9.57 -1.55
CA LEU A 99 -5.42 -10.38 -0.95
C LEU A 99 -6.28 -11.09 -1.99
N GLY A 100 -6.40 -10.48 -3.18
CA GLY A 100 -7.18 -11.05 -4.28
C GLY A 100 -6.96 -10.28 -5.58
N HIS A 101 -7.29 -10.92 -6.68
CA HIS A 101 -7.30 -10.29 -8.00
C HIS A 101 -8.24 -11.01 -8.96
N ASP A 102 -8.64 -10.30 -9.98
CA ASP A 102 -9.24 -10.86 -11.18
C ASP A 102 -8.62 -10.21 -12.43
N GLU A 103 -9.26 -10.32 -13.56
CA GLU A 103 -8.75 -9.77 -14.84
C GLU A 103 -8.52 -8.25 -14.82
N LYS A 104 -9.23 -7.50 -13.96
CA LYS A 104 -9.27 -6.03 -13.93
C LYS A 104 -9.18 -5.39 -12.55
N ARG A 105 -9.21 -6.18 -11.48
CA ARG A 105 -9.17 -5.70 -10.09
C ARG A 105 -8.00 -6.26 -9.32
N LEU A 106 -7.49 -5.46 -8.38
CA LEU A 106 -6.50 -5.87 -7.40
C LEU A 106 -7.00 -5.46 -6.02
N HIS A 107 -7.09 -6.43 -5.11
CA HIS A 107 -7.40 -6.20 -3.70
C HIS A 107 -6.10 -6.28 -2.91
N VAL A 108 -5.65 -5.16 -2.39
CA VAL A 108 -4.31 -4.99 -1.82
C VAL A 108 -4.40 -4.54 -0.38
N PHE A 109 -3.50 -5.02 0.45
CA PHE A 109 -3.37 -4.64 1.85
C PHE A 109 -1.95 -4.19 2.15
N HIS A 110 -1.80 -2.95 2.56
CA HIS A 110 -0.55 -2.38 3.02
C HIS A 110 -0.48 -2.34 4.55
N GLN A 111 0.68 -2.65 5.09
CA GLN A 111 1.03 -2.45 6.48
C GLN A 111 2.16 -1.44 6.58
N MET A 112 2.04 -0.52 7.53
CA MET A 112 3.08 0.43 7.89
C MET A 112 3.56 0.12 9.30
N THR A 113 4.86 -0.06 9.45
CA THR A 113 5.49 -0.26 10.76
C THR A 113 6.49 0.85 11.06
N SER A 114 6.64 1.14 12.35
CA SER A 114 7.67 2.02 12.88
C SER A 114 8.27 1.37 14.14
N ALA A 115 9.60 1.39 14.26
CA ALA A 115 10.34 0.75 15.36
C ALA A 115 9.94 -0.73 15.59
N GLY A 116 9.60 -1.45 14.50
CA GLY A 116 9.18 -2.85 14.56
C GLY A 116 7.72 -3.10 14.97
N SER A 117 6.95 -2.05 15.25
CA SER A 117 5.53 -2.16 15.64
C SER A 117 4.60 -1.64 14.54
N LEU A 118 3.43 -2.26 14.41
CA LEU A 118 2.41 -1.82 13.46
C LEU A 118 1.90 -0.43 13.83
N SER A 119 1.96 0.51 12.87
CA SER A 119 1.49 1.88 13.05
C SER A 119 0.19 2.18 12.31
N ALA A 120 0.02 1.64 11.11
CA ALA A 120 -1.20 1.80 10.34
C ALA A 120 -1.36 0.67 9.32
N THR A 121 -2.58 0.51 8.81
CA THR A 121 -2.87 -0.36 7.66
C THR A 121 -3.73 0.38 6.65
N CYS A 122 -3.56 0.05 5.36
CA CYS A 122 -4.41 0.57 4.30
C CYS A 122 -4.84 -0.58 3.38
N GLU A 123 -6.12 -0.81 3.31
CA GLU A 123 -6.74 -1.77 2.41
C GLU A 123 -7.29 -1.04 1.19
N LEU A 124 -7.06 -1.56 -0.01
CA LEU A 124 -7.32 -0.87 -1.26
C LEU A 124 -7.94 -1.80 -2.28
N MET A 125 -8.98 -1.30 -2.96
CA MET A 125 -9.48 -1.91 -4.19
C MET A 125 -9.03 -1.06 -5.37
N PHE A 126 -8.27 -1.66 -6.26
CA PHE A 126 -7.82 -1.05 -7.50
C PHE A 126 -8.57 -1.57 -8.72
N LEU A 127 -8.74 -0.70 -9.70
CA LEU A 127 -9.30 -1.00 -11.02
C LEU A 127 -8.28 -0.67 -12.10
N HIS A 128 -8.08 -1.59 -13.03
CA HIS A 128 -7.33 -1.31 -14.25
C HIS A 128 -8.23 -0.58 -15.25
N VAL A 129 -7.72 0.52 -15.80
CA VAL A 129 -8.41 1.38 -16.78
C VAL A 129 -7.51 1.55 -17.99
N SER A 130 -8.07 1.33 -19.18
CA SER A 130 -7.47 1.70 -20.47
C SER A 130 -8.53 2.33 -21.37
N ASP A 131 -8.13 3.28 -22.20
CA ASP A 131 -9.05 4.02 -23.08
C ASP A 131 -10.27 4.60 -22.34
N GLY A 132 -10.06 5.07 -21.10
CA GLY A 132 -11.11 5.64 -20.26
C GLY A 132 -12.13 4.64 -19.72
N ARG A 133 -11.89 3.34 -19.82
CA ARG A 133 -12.80 2.28 -19.39
C ARG A 133 -12.11 1.26 -18.49
N VAL A 134 -12.84 0.75 -17.51
CA VAL A 134 -12.40 -0.41 -16.72
C VAL A 134 -12.35 -1.63 -17.64
N GLY A 135 -11.21 -2.31 -17.64
CA GLY A 135 -10.99 -3.47 -18.51
C GLY A 135 -9.82 -4.33 -18.02
N PRO A 136 -9.56 -5.45 -18.71
CA PRO A 136 -8.57 -6.42 -18.30
C PRO A 136 -7.15 -5.83 -18.32
N MET A 137 -6.33 -6.27 -17.36
CA MET A 137 -4.90 -6.00 -17.36
C MET A 137 -4.21 -6.68 -18.56
N PRO A 138 -3.15 -6.07 -19.12
CA PRO A 138 -2.36 -6.73 -20.19
C PRO A 138 -1.73 -8.03 -19.70
N PRO A 139 -1.43 -8.98 -20.62
CA PRO A 139 -0.93 -10.32 -20.26
C PRO A 139 0.32 -10.31 -19.37
N GLY A 140 1.27 -9.41 -19.61
CA GLY A 140 2.52 -9.32 -18.82
C GLY A 140 2.25 -8.97 -17.35
N PRO A 141 1.62 -7.82 -17.05
CA PRO A 141 1.20 -7.48 -15.69
C PRO A 141 0.26 -8.52 -15.06
N ALA A 142 -0.71 -9.06 -15.79
CA ALA A 142 -1.59 -10.10 -15.27
C ALA A 142 -0.81 -11.35 -14.82
N ALA A 143 0.20 -11.77 -15.58
CA ALA A 143 1.09 -12.86 -15.20
C ALA A 143 1.94 -12.54 -13.96
N ALA A 144 2.44 -11.30 -13.84
CA ALA A 144 3.19 -10.85 -12.66
C ALA A 144 2.33 -10.84 -11.39
N VAL A 145 1.08 -10.38 -11.51
CA VAL A 145 0.08 -10.40 -10.43
C VAL A 145 -0.22 -11.84 -10.01
N ALA A 146 -0.46 -12.75 -10.96
CA ALA A 146 -0.71 -14.16 -10.66
C ALA A 146 0.50 -14.84 -9.98
N ALA A 147 1.73 -14.53 -10.43
CA ALA A 147 2.94 -15.03 -9.80
C ALA A 147 3.11 -14.52 -8.37
N LEU A 148 2.80 -13.25 -8.10
CA LEU A 148 2.80 -12.70 -6.74
C LEU A 148 1.74 -13.37 -5.87
N ALA A 149 0.51 -13.55 -6.37
CA ALA A 149 -0.57 -14.24 -5.66
C ALA A 149 -0.16 -15.67 -5.27
N ALA A 150 0.45 -16.42 -6.18
CA ALA A 150 0.95 -17.76 -5.92
C ALA A 150 2.03 -17.77 -4.81
N ARG A 151 2.96 -16.81 -4.83
CA ARG A 151 3.99 -16.66 -3.78
C ARG A 151 3.42 -16.34 -2.41
N GLN A 152 2.32 -15.59 -2.38
CA GLN A 152 1.68 -15.14 -1.13
C GLN A 152 0.52 -16.04 -0.69
N ALA A 153 0.20 -17.09 -1.42
CA ALA A 153 -0.95 -17.97 -1.15
C ALA A 153 -0.96 -18.61 0.24
N ALA A 154 0.22 -18.83 0.84
CA ALA A 154 0.36 -19.42 2.17
C ALA A 154 0.38 -18.37 3.30
N LEU A 155 0.35 -17.07 2.97
CA LEU A 155 0.34 -16.03 4.00
C LEU A 155 -1.01 -16.01 4.72
N PRO A 156 -1.03 -15.77 6.03
CA PRO A 156 -2.28 -15.60 6.75
C PRO A 156 -3.02 -14.36 6.24
N HIS A 157 -4.35 -14.44 6.25
CA HIS A 157 -5.17 -13.25 6.00
C HIS A 157 -4.93 -12.22 7.11
N PRO A 158 -4.63 -10.95 6.80
CA PRO A 158 -4.35 -9.96 7.82
C PRO A 158 -5.57 -9.72 8.72
N ASP A 159 -5.38 -9.69 10.04
CA ASP A 159 -6.47 -9.51 11.03
C ASP A 159 -7.30 -8.24 10.85
N ARG A 160 -6.73 -7.25 10.15
CA ARG A 160 -7.37 -5.95 9.92
C ARG A 160 -7.95 -5.80 8.53
N ALA A 161 -7.82 -6.79 7.66
CA ALA A 161 -8.44 -6.78 6.34
C ALA A 161 -9.94 -7.07 6.42
N GLY A 162 -10.72 -6.47 5.52
CA GLY A 162 -12.19 -6.59 5.48
C GLY A 162 -12.90 -5.86 6.61
N ARG A 163 -12.23 -4.99 7.36
CA ARG A 163 -12.87 -4.19 8.41
C ARG A 163 -13.70 -3.06 7.80
N HIS A 164 -14.76 -2.71 8.51
CA HIS A 164 -15.57 -1.54 8.24
C HIS A 164 -15.70 -0.68 9.51
N ILE A 165 -16.03 0.59 9.33
CA ILE A 165 -16.26 1.50 10.45
C ILE A 165 -17.59 1.12 11.10
N ALA A 166 -17.52 0.69 12.35
CA ALA A 166 -18.69 0.37 13.15
C ALA A 166 -18.43 0.68 14.63
N MET A 167 -19.49 1.07 15.34
CA MET A 167 -19.44 1.16 16.79
C MET A 167 -19.27 -0.24 17.40
N PRO A 168 -18.34 -0.41 18.37
CA PRO A 168 -18.21 -1.70 19.03
C PRO A 168 -19.49 -2.07 19.76
N VAL A 169 -20.01 -3.26 19.51
CA VAL A 169 -21.15 -3.80 20.26
C VAL A 169 -20.69 -4.04 21.70
N ARG A 170 -21.21 -3.28 22.66
CA ARG A 170 -21.01 -3.59 24.08
C ARG A 170 -21.78 -4.87 24.39
N LEU A 171 -21.09 -5.98 24.56
CA LEU A 171 -21.71 -7.14 25.19
C LEU A 171 -22.09 -6.70 26.61
N ALA A 172 -23.36 -6.73 26.94
CA ALA A 172 -23.83 -6.52 28.29
C ALA A 172 -23.16 -7.59 29.18
N ARG A 173 -22.46 -7.12 30.23
CA ARG A 173 -21.90 -8.02 31.25
C ARG A 173 -23.01 -8.48 32.18
#